data_7e5a876bc38dd0bff7db6fee5a900b0f
#
_entry.id   7e5a876bc38dd0bff7db6fee5a900b0f
#
_cell.length_a   1.000
_cell.length_b   1.000
_cell.length_c   1.000
_cell.angle_alpha   90.00
_cell.angle_beta   90.00
_cell.angle_gamma   90.00
#
_symmetry.space_group_name_H-M   'P 1'
#
loop_
_entity.id
_entity.type
_entity.pdbx_description
1 polymer ?
#
loop_
_entity_poly.entity_id
_entity_poly.type
_entity_poly.pdbx_seq_one_letter_code
_entity_poly.pdbx_strand_id
1 'polypeptide(L)'
;MNKKVLLIYHRVDYDGLCSMAVTKKAVEQQGNVWVEIYGFNYGDKPLNIEEIVATKDEIYLVDISFPAADMIKLAQSGKAYWIDHHITQIRESEELGYSGMPGIRVDGTAACELCWKYFYPDQEVPLGIL
;
A
#
# COMPACT_ATOMS: atom_id res chain seq x y z
N MET A 1 11.45 16.03 14.05
CA MET A 1 10.13 16.12 13.39
C MET A 1 9.63 14.75 13.02
N ASN A 2 8.34 14.52 13.18
CA ASN A 2 7.76 13.24 12.81
C ASN A 2 7.62 13.12 11.30
N LYS A 3 7.92 11.93 10.80
CA LYS A 3 7.70 11.59 9.40
C LYS A 3 6.20 11.51 9.14
N LYS A 4 5.74 12.12 8.06
CA LYS A 4 4.33 12.09 7.65
C LYS A 4 4.09 10.94 6.70
N VAL A 5 3.32 9.96 7.13
CA VAL A 5 3.02 8.75 6.37
C VAL A 5 1.52 8.73 6.02
N LEU A 6 1.21 8.50 4.75
CA LEU A 6 -0.16 8.26 4.30
C LEU A 6 -0.32 6.79 3.96
N LEU A 7 -1.30 6.15 4.58
CA LEU A 7 -1.63 4.75 4.32
C LEU A 7 -3.00 4.68 3.67
N ILE A 8 -3.03 4.32 2.39
CA ILE A 8 -4.26 4.19 1.62
C ILE A 8 -4.59 2.71 1.50
N TYR A 9 -5.81 2.34 1.85
CA TYR A 9 -6.25 0.95 1.85
C TYR A 9 -7.63 0.80 1.22
N HIS A 10 -7.93 -0.42 0.75
CA HIS A 10 -9.24 -0.75 0.21
C HIS A 10 -10.22 -0.92 1.36
N ARG A 11 -11.18 0.00 1.51
CA ARG A 11 -12.02 0.09 2.72
C ARG A 11 -13.21 -0.86 2.77
N VAL A 12 -13.50 -1.56 1.67
CA VAL A 12 -14.80 -2.26 1.53
C VAL A 12 -14.80 -3.70 2.00
N ASP A 13 -13.65 -4.30 2.27
CA ASP A 13 -13.59 -5.70 2.67
C ASP A 13 -12.62 -5.93 3.84
N TYR A 14 -12.67 -7.16 4.39
CA TYR A 14 -11.82 -7.54 5.50
C TYR A 14 -10.34 -7.51 5.13
N ASP A 15 -10.01 -7.94 3.92
CA ASP A 15 -8.63 -7.97 3.46
C ASP A 15 -8.00 -6.58 3.47
N GLY A 16 -8.73 -5.58 3.00
CA GLY A 16 -8.26 -4.20 3.03
C GLY A 16 -8.10 -3.65 4.44
N LEU A 17 -9.07 -3.91 5.31
CA LEU A 17 -9.01 -3.46 6.70
C LEU A 17 -7.86 -4.12 7.46
N CYS A 18 -7.67 -5.42 7.28
CA CYS A 18 -6.59 -6.16 7.92
C CYS A 18 -5.23 -5.70 7.40
N SER A 19 -5.11 -5.47 6.09
CA SER A 19 -3.89 -4.94 5.48
C SER A 19 -3.52 -3.58 6.08
N MET A 20 -4.50 -2.71 6.27
CA MET A 20 -4.30 -1.41 6.91
C MET A 20 -3.81 -1.58 8.34
N ALA A 21 -4.45 -2.44 9.13
CA ALA A 21 -4.11 -2.62 10.53
C ALA A 21 -2.68 -3.15 10.70
N VAL A 22 -2.28 -4.14 9.91
CA VAL A 22 -0.93 -4.71 9.95
C VAL A 22 0.11 -3.65 9.56
N THR A 23 -0.13 -2.94 8.47
CA THR A 23 0.78 -1.92 7.97
C THR A 23 0.92 -0.75 8.95
N LYS A 24 -0.21 -0.26 9.47
CA LYS A 24 -0.21 0.85 10.43
C LYS A 24 0.61 0.50 11.67
N LYS A 25 0.39 -0.68 12.23
CA LYS A 25 1.13 -1.13 13.41
C LYS A 25 2.63 -1.22 13.12
N ALA A 26 3.00 -1.82 12.00
CA ALA A 26 4.41 -1.99 11.64
C ALA A 26 5.10 -0.65 11.42
N VAL A 27 4.46 0.26 10.72
CA VAL A 27 5.04 1.59 10.46
C VAL A 27 5.15 2.39 11.77
N GLU A 28 4.14 2.33 12.62
CA GLU A 28 4.17 3.03 13.92
C GLU A 28 5.27 2.51 14.84
N GLN A 29 5.61 1.24 14.75
CA GLN A 29 6.69 0.65 15.54
C GLN A 29 8.07 1.23 15.19
N GLN A 30 8.22 1.86 14.05
CA GLN A 30 9.46 2.51 13.67
C GLN A 30 9.75 3.76 14.53
N GLY A 31 8.72 4.33 15.15
CA GLY A 31 8.86 5.53 15.96
C GLY A 31 8.97 6.81 15.14
N ASN A 32 8.64 7.93 15.75
CA ASN A 32 8.73 9.26 15.14
C ASN A 32 7.99 9.37 13.81
N VAL A 33 6.82 8.74 13.72
CA VAL A 33 5.97 8.78 12.52
C VAL A 33 4.56 9.22 12.91
N TRP A 34 3.92 9.93 11.99
CA TRP A 34 2.51 10.26 12.06
C TRP A 34 1.84 9.54 10.89
N VAL A 35 1.00 8.55 11.19
CA VAL A 35 0.31 7.76 10.16
C VAL A 35 -1.13 8.25 10.00
N GLU A 36 -1.42 8.77 8.81
CA GLU A 36 -2.79 9.10 8.41
C GLU A 36 -3.31 7.94 7.57
N ILE A 37 -4.50 7.44 7.90
CA ILE A 37 -5.13 6.37 7.13
C ILE A 37 -6.22 6.97 6.23
N TYR A 38 -6.34 6.44 5.02
CA TYR A 38 -7.35 6.87 4.06
C TYR A 38 -7.97 5.63 3.39
N GLY A 39 -9.24 5.38 3.69
CA GLY A 39 -9.98 4.28 3.07
C GLY A 39 -10.53 4.70 1.71
N PHE A 40 -10.18 3.94 0.68
CA PHE A 40 -10.57 4.22 -0.69
C PHE A 40 -11.31 3.04 -1.30
N ASN A 41 -12.29 3.32 -2.17
CA ASN A 41 -12.94 2.30 -2.98
C ASN A 41 -12.92 2.72 -4.44
N TYR A 42 -12.83 1.73 -5.33
CA TYR A 42 -12.89 1.99 -6.77
C TYR A 42 -14.22 2.68 -7.09
N GLY A 43 -14.17 3.74 -7.86
CA GLY A 43 -15.33 4.58 -8.13
C GLY A 43 -15.44 5.82 -7.23
N ASP A 44 -14.67 5.91 -6.16
CA ASP A 44 -14.58 7.12 -5.36
C ASP A 44 -13.98 8.25 -6.19
N LYS A 45 -14.19 9.48 -5.73
CA LYS A 45 -13.58 10.65 -6.36
C LYS A 45 -12.05 10.48 -6.37
N PRO A 46 -11.39 10.71 -7.51
CA PRO A 46 -9.94 10.55 -7.60
C PRO A 46 -9.18 11.40 -6.58
N LEU A 47 -8.11 10.85 -6.05
CA LEU A 47 -7.21 11.58 -5.14
C LEU A 47 -6.26 12.46 -5.93
N ASN A 48 -5.83 13.55 -5.31
CA ASN A 48 -4.81 14.41 -5.89
C ASN A 48 -3.43 13.83 -5.58
N ILE A 49 -2.92 12.98 -6.45
CA ILE A 49 -1.65 12.27 -6.24
C ILE A 49 -0.47 13.25 -6.17
N GLU A 50 -0.49 14.31 -6.97
CA GLU A 50 0.59 15.30 -6.95
C GLU A 50 0.72 15.99 -5.59
N GLU A 51 -0.41 16.34 -4.98
CA GLU A 51 -0.42 16.94 -3.66
C GLU A 51 0.06 15.93 -2.60
N ILE A 52 -0.39 14.69 -2.69
CA ILE A 52 0.03 13.62 -1.77
C ILE A 52 1.56 13.46 -1.83
N VAL A 53 2.11 13.34 -3.03
CA VAL A 53 3.56 13.20 -3.22
C VAL A 53 4.31 14.42 -2.67
N ALA A 54 3.75 15.61 -2.85
CA ALA A 54 4.41 16.84 -2.41
C ALA A 54 4.41 17.00 -0.88
N THR A 55 3.41 16.44 -0.18
CA THR A 55 3.20 16.74 1.25
C THR A 55 3.54 15.58 2.19
N LYS A 56 3.66 14.35 1.68
CA LYS A 56 3.94 13.18 2.52
C LYS A 56 5.40 12.73 2.36
N ASP A 57 5.93 12.12 3.40
CA ASP A 57 7.28 11.56 3.38
C ASP A 57 7.27 10.12 2.86
N GLU A 58 6.23 9.35 3.21
CA GLU A 58 6.03 7.98 2.72
C GLU A 58 4.55 7.75 2.43
N ILE A 59 4.29 6.91 1.44
CA ILE A 59 2.94 6.58 1.00
C ILE A 59 2.86 5.06 0.85
N TYR A 60 1.91 4.44 1.55
CA TYR A 60 1.65 2.99 1.44
C TYR A 60 0.32 2.76 0.76
N LEU A 61 0.32 1.90 -0.25
CA LEU A 61 -0.89 1.46 -0.95
C LEU A 61 -1.05 -0.02 -0.63
N VAL A 62 -2.09 -0.40 0.11
CA VAL A 62 -2.31 -1.78 0.50
C VAL A 62 -3.68 -2.27 0.04
N ASP A 63 -3.71 -3.37 -0.69
CA ASP A 63 -4.90 -3.98 -1.27
C ASP A 63 -5.64 -3.02 -2.23
N ILE A 64 -4.92 -2.10 -2.83
CA ILE A 64 -5.51 -1.10 -3.72
C ILE A 64 -4.48 -0.62 -4.73
N SER A 65 -4.97 -0.14 -5.87
CA SER A 65 -4.16 0.54 -6.88
C SER A 65 -4.97 1.64 -7.53
N PHE A 66 -4.29 2.50 -8.26
CA PHE A 66 -4.90 3.63 -8.97
C PHE A 66 -4.64 3.49 -10.46
N PRO A 67 -5.27 4.33 -11.31
CA PRO A 67 -4.98 4.32 -12.73
C PRO A 67 -3.48 4.46 -13.00
N ALA A 68 -3.03 3.88 -14.11
CA ALA A 68 -1.60 3.78 -14.42
C ALA A 68 -0.85 5.12 -14.33
N ALA A 69 -1.46 6.21 -14.80
CA ALA A 69 -0.82 7.53 -14.73
C ALA A 69 -0.48 7.93 -13.29
N ASP A 70 -1.38 7.65 -12.35
CA ASP A 70 -1.16 7.93 -10.93
C ASP A 70 -0.13 6.99 -10.32
N MET A 71 -0.17 5.71 -10.69
CA MET A 71 0.81 4.73 -10.22
C MET A 71 2.22 5.10 -10.68
N ILE A 72 2.36 5.57 -11.90
CA ILE A 72 3.65 6.02 -12.42
C ILE A 72 4.17 7.23 -11.62
N LYS A 73 3.30 8.19 -11.32
CA LYS A 73 3.69 9.34 -10.49
C LYS A 73 4.16 8.90 -9.11
N LEU A 74 3.45 7.95 -8.50
CA LEU A 74 3.83 7.40 -7.20
C LEU A 74 5.18 6.69 -7.28
N ALA A 75 5.37 5.86 -8.30
CA ALA A 75 6.64 5.14 -8.50
C ALA A 75 7.82 6.12 -8.68
N GLN A 76 7.62 7.16 -9.47
CA GLN A 76 8.66 8.15 -9.74
C GLN A 76 9.00 9.01 -8.52
N SER A 77 8.09 9.10 -7.56
CA SER A 77 8.32 9.90 -6.36
C SER A 77 9.41 9.34 -5.46
N GLY A 78 9.65 8.04 -5.51
CA GLY A 78 10.56 7.36 -4.61
C GLY A 78 10.04 7.24 -3.18
N LYS A 79 8.77 7.58 -2.93
CA LYS A 79 8.17 7.61 -1.60
C LYS A 79 7.12 6.52 -1.37
N ALA A 80 6.71 5.82 -2.43
CA ALA A 80 5.56 4.92 -2.39
C ALA A 80 5.95 3.46 -2.26
N TYR A 81 5.12 2.73 -1.51
CA TYR A 81 5.19 1.29 -1.32
C TYR A 81 3.85 0.70 -1.73
N TRP A 82 3.87 -0.43 -2.44
CA TRP A 82 2.65 -1.03 -2.97
C TRP A 82 2.61 -2.52 -2.63
N ILE A 83 1.58 -2.93 -1.87
CA ILE A 83 1.37 -4.33 -1.49
C ILE A 83 -0.02 -4.73 -1.99
N ASP A 84 -0.07 -5.68 -2.91
CA ASP A 84 -1.31 -5.99 -3.61
C ASP A 84 -1.27 -7.39 -4.22
N HIS A 85 -2.44 -7.90 -4.61
CA HIS A 85 -2.59 -9.22 -5.20
C HIS A 85 -3.48 -9.25 -6.45
N HIS A 86 -3.84 -8.10 -6.98
CA HIS A 86 -4.72 -8.02 -8.16
C HIS A 86 -3.91 -8.20 -9.44
N ILE A 87 -4.05 -9.38 -10.07
CA ILE A 87 -3.20 -9.79 -11.19
C ILE A 87 -3.24 -8.82 -12.39
N THR A 88 -4.39 -8.25 -12.68
CA THR A 88 -4.52 -7.32 -13.81
C THR A 88 -3.61 -6.10 -13.61
N GLN A 89 -3.63 -5.52 -12.41
CA GLN A 89 -2.82 -4.37 -12.08
C GLN A 89 -1.33 -4.72 -11.99
N ILE A 90 -1.02 -5.91 -11.50
CA ILE A 90 0.37 -6.39 -11.44
C ILE A 90 0.96 -6.49 -12.85
N ARG A 91 0.21 -7.10 -13.79
CA ARG A 91 0.64 -7.21 -15.18
C ARG A 91 0.78 -5.85 -15.85
N GLU A 92 -0.17 -4.96 -15.60
CA GLU A 92 -0.10 -3.60 -16.13
C GLU A 92 1.17 -2.89 -15.65
N SER A 93 1.56 -3.09 -14.39
CA SER A 93 2.78 -2.48 -13.86
C SER A 93 4.04 -2.94 -14.59
N GLU A 94 4.08 -4.21 -15.00
CA GLU A 94 5.19 -4.75 -15.78
C GLU A 94 5.22 -4.16 -17.17
N GLU A 95 4.05 -4.05 -17.82
CA GLU A 95 3.93 -3.51 -19.17
C GLU A 95 4.25 -2.01 -19.23
N LEU A 96 3.82 -1.24 -18.24
CA LEU A 96 3.94 0.21 -18.24
C LEU A 96 5.12 0.75 -17.43
N GLY A 97 5.96 -0.14 -16.87
CA GLY A 97 7.25 0.24 -16.30
C GLY A 97 7.24 0.73 -14.86
N TYR A 98 6.18 0.43 -14.07
CA TYR A 98 6.19 0.80 -12.66
C TYR A 98 6.23 -0.41 -11.70
N SER A 99 6.63 -1.57 -12.18
CA SER A 99 6.74 -2.77 -11.34
C SER A 99 7.87 -2.70 -10.31
N GLY A 100 8.80 -1.75 -10.46
CA GLY A 100 9.92 -1.58 -9.52
C GLY A 100 9.57 -0.84 -8.23
N MET A 101 8.32 -0.45 -8.02
CA MET A 101 7.90 0.20 -6.78
C MET A 101 8.13 -0.76 -5.60
N PRO A 102 8.73 -0.28 -4.49
CA PRO A 102 8.94 -1.13 -3.32
C PRO A 102 7.63 -1.74 -2.81
N GLY A 103 7.70 -2.92 -2.22
CA GLY A 103 6.56 -3.64 -1.70
C GLY A 103 6.60 -5.09 -2.15
N ILE A 104 5.44 -5.72 -2.16
CA ILE A 104 5.28 -7.10 -2.63
C ILE A 104 3.96 -7.25 -3.36
N ARG A 105 3.96 -7.88 -4.52
CA ARG A 105 2.77 -8.16 -5.33
C ARG A 105 2.79 -9.61 -5.73
N VAL A 106 1.77 -10.35 -5.28
CA VAL A 106 1.63 -11.78 -5.57
C VAL A 106 0.16 -12.10 -5.82
N ASP A 107 -0.14 -12.68 -6.96
CA ASP A 107 -1.48 -13.18 -7.24
C ASP A 107 -1.75 -14.45 -6.41
N GLY A 108 -2.98 -14.60 -5.93
CA GLY A 108 -3.41 -15.80 -5.22
C GLY A 108 -3.15 -15.80 -3.72
N THR A 109 -2.56 -14.75 -3.18
CA THR A 109 -2.35 -14.60 -1.73
C THR A 109 -3.06 -13.33 -1.27
N ALA A 110 -3.78 -13.39 -0.15
CA ALA A 110 -4.47 -12.23 0.38
C ALA A 110 -3.49 -11.09 0.69
N ALA A 111 -3.89 -9.86 0.42
CA ALA A 111 -3.04 -8.70 0.65
C ALA A 111 -2.63 -8.58 2.12
N CYS A 112 -3.52 -8.92 3.03
CA CYS A 112 -3.25 -8.91 4.48
C CYS A 112 -2.08 -9.82 4.84
N GLU A 113 -2.04 -11.03 4.27
CA GLU A 113 -0.93 -11.97 4.47
C GLU A 113 0.37 -11.41 3.87
N LEU A 114 0.28 -10.78 2.70
CA LEU A 114 1.43 -10.14 2.06
C LEU A 114 1.99 -8.99 2.90
N CYS A 115 1.11 -8.19 3.50
CA CYS A 115 1.53 -7.11 4.41
C CYS A 115 2.29 -7.68 5.60
N TRP A 116 1.77 -8.75 6.21
CA TRP A 116 2.46 -9.39 7.32
C TRP A 116 3.85 -9.87 6.89
N LYS A 117 3.94 -10.59 5.77
CA LYS A 117 5.21 -11.12 5.26
C LYS A 117 6.21 -10.01 4.92
N TYR A 118 5.72 -8.88 4.43
CA TYR A 118 6.57 -7.76 4.08
C TYR A 118 7.21 -7.11 5.32
N PHE A 119 6.41 -6.88 6.38
CA PHE A 119 6.89 -6.20 7.57
C PHE A 119 7.50 -7.13 8.61
N TYR A 120 7.08 -8.39 8.63
CA TYR A 120 7.54 -9.38 9.61
C TYR A 120 7.99 -10.67 8.91
N PRO A 121 9.01 -10.59 8.05
CA PRO A 121 9.41 -11.73 7.20
C PRO A 121 9.90 -12.95 7.99
N ASP A 122 10.37 -12.75 9.22
CA ASP A 122 10.90 -13.83 10.06
C ASP A 122 9.88 -14.38 11.06
N GLN A 123 8.62 -13.95 10.99
CA GLN A 123 7.56 -14.39 11.88
C GLN A 123 6.49 -15.13 11.11
N GLU A 124 5.90 -16.15 11.74
CA GLU A 124 4.78 -16.88 11.15
C GLU A 124 3.56 -15.96 11.04
N VAL A 125 2.78 -16.17 9.98
CA VAL A 125 1.54 -15.42 9.77
C VAL A 125 0.51 -15.88 10.82
N PRO A 126 -0.05 -14.96 11.62
CA PRO A 126 -1.06 -15.31 12.61
C PRO A 126 -2.29 -15.97 11.98
N LEU A 127 -2.90 -16.92 12.68
CA LEU A 127 -4.09 -17.63 12.20
C LEU A 127 -5.23 -16.67 11.84
N GLY A 128 -5.39 -15.58 12.56
CA GLY A 128 -6.43 -14.58 12.26
C GLY A 128 -6.26 -13.85 10.95
N ILE A 129 -5.08 -13.93 10.33
CA ILE A 129 -4.77 -13.30 9.04
C ILE A 129 -4.95 -14.30 7.91
N LEU A 130 -4.71 -15.57 8.16
CA LEU A 130 -4.93 -16.62 7.17
C LEU A 130 -6.45 -16.90 6.94
#